data_cf088a0a82ab9216fc1c759c5114e743
#
_entry.id   cf088a0a82ab9216fc1c759c5114e743
#
_cell.length_a   1.000
_cell.length_b   1.000
_cell.length_c   1.000
_cell.angle_alpha   90.00
_cell.angle_beta   90.00
_cell.angle_gamma   90.00
#
_symmetry.space_group_name_H-M   'P 1'
#
loop_
_entity.id
_entity.type
_entity.pdbx_description
1 polymer ?
#
loop_
_entity_poly.entity_id
_entity_poly.type
_entity_poly.pdbx_seq_one_letter_code
_entity_poly.pdbx_strand_id
1 'polypeptide(L)'
;MTRLFIVALAAGLVAGPVAAHHPGHKLDEVMGSKEKYFQAIDKEPPAFSLSDADGRPVTLADFKGKVVVLHFIYASCPDVCPLHADRIAEIQGMVNASPMKGQVQFISITSDPANDGPEVLRAYGPVHGLDAVNWMFLTTAAGQSEDTTRKLAEAFGHTFTKTEGNYQVHGVVTHVVDRQGHWRANFHGLKFAPVNLVLYINGLVNEHQAKPAPQTKRWWDKLRELF
;
A
#
# COMPACT_ATOMS: atom_id res chain seq x y z
N MET A 1 -24.24 -3.76 -73.48
CA MET A 1 -23.22 -3.08 -72.63
C MET A 1 -23.76 -2.97 -71.20
N THR A 2 -23.51 -3.98 -70.37
CA THR A 2 -24.06 -4.06 -69.00
C THR A 2 -22.95 -3.69 -68.01
N ARG A 3 -23.12 -2.56 -67.31
CA ARG A 3 -22.15 -2.09 -66.30
C ARG A 3 -22.52 -2.69 -64.95
N LEU A 4 -21.61 -3.52 -64.44
CA LEU A 4 -21.68 -4.10 -63.10
C LEU A 4 -21.16 -3.05 -62.08
N PHE A 5 -21.99 -2.62 -61.13
CA PHE A 5 -21.57 -1.78 -59.98
C PHE A 5 -21.20 -2.74 -58.83
N ILE A 6 -19.94 -2.71 -58.48
CA ILE A 6 -19.43 -3.38 -57.25
C ILE A 6 -19.58 -2.37 -56.12
N VAL A 7 -20.50 -2.67 -55.18
CA VAL A 7 -20.62 -1.94 -53.89
C VAL A 7 -19.65 -2.57 -52.90
N ALA A 8 -18.58 -1.83 -52.56
CA ALA A 8 -17.65 -2.22 -51.52
C ALA A 8 -18.26 -1.84 -50.14
N LEU A 9 -18.63 -2.85 -49.36
CA LEU A 9 -19.09 -2.68 -48.00
C LEU A 9 -17.89 -2.51 -47.05
N ALA A 10 -17.60 -1.28 -46.64
CA ALA A 10 -16.56 -1.01 -45.65
C ALA A 10 -17.12 -1.34 -44.26
N ALA A 11 -16.76 -2.51 -43.70
CA ALA A 11 -17.04 -2.83 -42.30
C ALA A 11 -16.06 -2.08 -41.41
N GLY A 12 -16.51 -0.99 -40.81
CA GLY A 12 -15.75 -0.25 -39.79
C GLY A 12 -15.63 -1.09 -38.49
N LEU A 13 -14.41 -1.53 -38.21
CA LEU A 13 -14.05 -2.16 -36.93
C LEU A 13 -14.00 -1.04 -35.86
N VAL A 14 -15.04 -0.96 -35.05
CA VAL A 14 -15.02 -0.16 -33.81
C VAL A 14 -14.16 -0.90 -32.81
N ALA A 15 -12.90 -0.51 -32.67
CA ALA A 15 -12.04 -0.95 -31.56
C ALA A 15 -12.54 -0.24 -30.28
N GLY A 16 -13.33 -0.93 -29.48
CA GLY A 16 -13.67 -0.49 -28.14
C GLY A 16 -12.42 -0.39 -27.25
N PRO A 17 -12.43 0.46 -26.21
CA PRO A 17 -11.30 0.55 -25.30
C PRO A 17 -11.08 -0.80 -24.63
N VAL A 18 -9.91 -1.38 -24.85
CA VAL A 18 -9.44 -2.55 -24.10
C VAL A 18 -9.13 -2.03 -22.69
N ALA A 19 -10.00 -2.30 -21.74
CA ALA A 19 -9.70 -2.06 -20.33
C ALA A 19 -8.44 -2.89 -19.99
N ALA A 20 -7.34 -2.21 -19.73
CA ALA A 20 -6.13 -2.83 -19.22
C ALA A 20 -6.43 -3.32 -17.80
N HIS A 21 -6.74 -4.62 -17.65
CA HIS A 21 -6.84 -5.22 -16.33
C HIS A 21 -5.44 -5.26 -15.71
N HIS A 22 -5.23 -4.44 -14.65
CA HIS A 22 -4.05 -4.55 -13.82
C HIS A 22 -3.95 -5.99 -13.26
N PRO A 23 -2.75 -6.60 -13.23
CA PRO A 23 -2.57 -7.96 -12.71
C PRO A 23 -3.12 -8.14 -11.29
N GLY A 24 -3.16 -7.07 -10.49
CA GLY A 24 -3.67 -7.07 -9.13
C GLY A 24 -5.18 -7.07 -8.96
N HIS A 25 -5.96 -6.79 -9.97
CA HIS A 25 -7.42 -6.69 -9.87
C HIS A 25 -8.07 -7.97 -9.30
N LYS A 26 -7.57 -9.14 -9.70
CA LYS A 26 -8.08 -10.43 -9.19
C LYS A 26 -7.76 -10.63 -7.70
N LEU A 27 -6.61 -10.17 -7.23
CA LEU A 27 -6.24 -10.23 -5.81
C LEU A 27 -7.17 -9.34 -4.97
N ASP A 28 -7.47 -8.15 -5.46
CA ASP A 28 -8.33 -7.18 -4.80
C ASP A 28 -9.78 -7.68 -4.71
N GLU A 29 -10.31 -8.29 -5.79
CA GLU A 29 -11.63 -8.94 -5.79
C GLU A 29 -11.72 -10.08 -4.79
N VAL A 30 -10.72 -10.97 -4.77
CA VAL A 30 -10.68 -12.09 -3.83
C VAL A 30 -10.60 -11.59 -2.39
N MET A 31 -9.79 -10.57 -2.12
CA MET A 31 -9.68 -10.03 -0.77
C MET A 31 -10.95 -9.30 -0.35
N GLY A 32 -11.54 -8.48 -1.21
CA GLY A 32 -12.80 -7.79 -0.94
C GLY A 32 -13.97 -8.72 -0.66
N SER A 33 -13.97 -9.94 -1.23
CA SER A 33 -14.99 -10.95 -0.92
C SER A 33 -14.78 -11.64 0.43
N LYS A 34 -13.56 -11.67 0.95
CA LYS A 34 -13.20 -12.37 2.19
C LYS A 34 -13.11 -11.47 3.42
N GLU A 35 -12.73 -10.21 3.23
CA GLU A 35 -12.44 -9.29 4.32
C GLU A 35 -13.28 -8.02 4.18
N LYS A 36 -14.30 -7.89 5.04
CA LYS A 36 -15.24 -6.75 5.00
C LYS A 36 -14.60 -5.41 5.37
N TYR A 37 -13.46 -5.45 6.03
CA TYR A 37 -12.69 -4.25 6.40
C TYR A 37 -11.64 -3.88 5.37
N PHE A 38 -11.56 -4.63 4.28
CA PHE A 38 -10.70 -4.34 3.14
C PHE A 38 -11.35 -3.31 2.21
N GLN A 39 -10.53 -2.38 1.74
CA GLN A 39 -10.89 -1.43 0.69
C GLN A 39 -9.78 -1.45 -0.36
N ALA A 40 -10.10 -1.85 -1.58
CA ALA A 40 -9.19 -1.68 -2.70
C ALA A 40 -8.99 -0.17 -2.99
N ILE A 41 -7.73 0.21 -3.17
CA ILE A 41 -7.29 1.54 -3.62
C ILE A 41 -6.51 1.30 -4.91
N ASP A 42 -6.50 2.17 -5.84
CA ASP A 42 -5.64 2.09 -7.03
C ASP A 42 -5.18 3.52 -7.34
N LYS A 43 -4.21 3.98 -6.56
CA LYS A 43 -3.71 5.36 -6.62
C LYS A 43 -2.21 5.43 -6.39
N GLU A 44 -1.60 6.50 -6.87
CA GLU A 44 -0.30 6.93 -6.39
C GLU A 44 -0.42 7.36 -4.92
N PRO A 45 0.42 6.84 -4.01
CA PRO A 45 0.42 7.27 -2.63
C PRO A 45 0.94 8.69 -2.49
N PRO A 46 0.50 9.44 -1.48
CA PRO A 46 1.12 10.71 -1.13
C PRO A 46 2.63 10.54 -0.91
N ALA A 47 3.43 11.32 -1.64
CA ALA A 47 4.88 11.32 -1.46
C ALA A 47 5.25 11.95 -0.12
N PHE A 48 6.30 11.43 0.50
CA PHE A 48 6.87 12.00 1.72
C PHE A 48 8.39 11.98 1.72
N SER A 49 8.97 12.86 2.48
CA SER A 49 10.36 12.86 2.90
C SER A 49 10.38 13.16 4.40
N LEU A 50 10.64 12.17 5.21
CA LEU A 50 10.58 12.20 6.67
C LEU A 50 11.92 11.78 7.25
N SER A 51 12.04 11.69 8.57
CA SER A 51 13.22 11.16 9.25
C SER A 51 12.87 9.95 10.11
N ASP A 52 13.80 9.02 10.23
CA ASP A 52 13.78 8.00 11.28
C ASP A 52 14.19 8.59 12.65
N ALA A 53 14.20 7.75 13.68
CA ALA A 53 14.61 8.14 15.04
C ALA A 53 16.08 8.56 15.18
N ASP A 54 16.92 8.26 14.18
CA ASP A 54 18.33 8.66 14.13
C ASP A 54 18.55 9.91 13.27
N GLY A 55 17.49 10.53 12.77
CA GLY A 55 17.54 11.72 11.91
C GLY A 55 17.91 11.42 10.46
N ARG A 56 17.94 10.14 10.03
CA ARG A 56 18.22 9.78 8.65
C ARG A 56 16.99 10.07 7.78
N PRO A 57 17.19 10.70 6.61
CA PRO A 57 16.09 10.96 5.70
C PRO A 57 15.53 9.65 5.13
N VAL A 58 14.21 9.57 5.06
CA VAL A 58 13.46 8.40 4.57
C VAL A 58 12.35 8.87 3.65
N THR A 59 12.27 8.25 2.48
CA THR A 59 11.23 8.47 1.47
C THR A 59 10.53 7.16 1.15
N LEU A 60 9.35 7.21 0.56
CA LEU A 60 8.68 5.99 0.10
C LEU A 60 9.48 5.27 -1.02
N ALA A 61 10.23 6.02 -1.82
CA ALA A 61 11.05 5.48 -2.90
C ALA A 61 12.19 4.57 -2.42
N ASP A 62 12.64 4.72 -1.15
CA ASP A 62 13.68 3.88 -0.55
C ASP A 62 13.24 2.42 -0.38
N PHE A 63 11.92 2.18 -0.43
CA PHE A 63 11.33 0.86 -0.30
C PHE A 63 10.90 0.25 -1.64
N LYS A 64 11.29 0.83 -2.77
CA LYS A 64 10.98 0.28 -4.08
C LYS A 64 11.46 -1.18 -4.19
N GLY A 65 10.57 -2.05 -4.65
CA GLY A 65 10.81 -3.50 -4.70
C GLY A 65 10.34 -4.25 -3.45
N LYS A 66 9.88 -3.55 -2.41
CA LYS A 66 9.22 -4.15 -1.23
C LYS A 66 7.74 -3.78 -1.18
N VAL A 67 6.94 -4.61 -0.54
CA VAL A 67 5.60 -4.22 -0.09
C VAL A 67 5.76 -3.39 1.17
N VAL A 68 5.09 -2.24 1.23
CA VAL A 68 5.10 -1.36 2.41
C VAL A 68 3.77 -1.45 3.13
N VAL A 69 3.81 -1.73 4.42
CA VAL A 69 2.66 -1.69 5.33
C VAL A 69 2.83 -0.48 6.25
N LEU A 70 1.98 0.52 6.06
CA LEU A 70 2.12 1.83 6.70
C LEU A 70 0.90 2.16 7.54
N HIS A 71 1.10 2.78 8.71
CA HIS A 71 0.02 3.29 9.54
C HIS A 71 0.45 4.54 10.31
N PHE A 72 -0.54 5.35 10.71
CA PHE A 72 -0.35 6.55 11.49
C PHE A 72 -0.76 6.33 12.93
N ILE A 73 0.07 6.76 13.85
CA ILE A 73 -0.16 6.68 15.30
C ILE A 73 0.43 7.92 15.99
N TYR A 74 0.23 8.05 17.28
CA TYR A 74 1.06 8.85 18.18
C TYR A 74 1.36 8.04 19.45
N ALA A 75 2.59 8.15 19.95
CA ALA A 75 3.10 7.22 20.96
C ALA A 75 2.40 7.36 22.31
N SER A 76 1.94 8.57 22.66
CA SER A 76 1.22 8.85 23.91
C SER A 76 -0.29 8.56 23.83
N CYS A 77 -0.78 7.95 22.75
CA CYS A 77 -2.19 7.57 22.59
C CYS A 77 -2.62 6.57 23.68
N PRO A 78 -3.64 6.89 24.48
CA PRO A 78 -4.05 6.00 25.58
C PRO A 78 -5.05 4.91 25.16
N ASP A 79 -5.44 4.86 23.88
CA ASP A 79 -6.59 4.07 23.42
C ASP A 79 -6.20 3.10 22.28
N VAL A 80 -6.40 3.49 21.03
CA VAL A 80 -6.34 2.57 19.88
C VAL A 80 -4.95 2.37 19.29
N CYS A 81 -4.02 3.31 19.46
CA CYS A 81 -2.69 3.21 18.87
C CYS A 81 -1.86 2.04 19.40
N PRO A 82 -1.82 1.76 20.72
CA PRO A 82 -1.19 0.56 21.24
C PRO A 82 -1.77 -0.72 20.62
N LEU A 83 -3.08 -0.84 20.58
CA LEU A 83 -3.77 -2.00 20.01
C LEU A 83 -3.49 -2.15 18.50
N HIS A 84 -3.32 -1.03 17.78
CA HIS A 84 -2.94 -1.07 16.37
C HIS A 84 -1.50 -1.53 16.21
N ALA A 85 -0.57 -1.03 17.02
CA ALA A 85 0.82 -1.47 17.01
C ALA A 85 0.96 -2.97 17.33
N ASP A 86 0.26 -3.46 18.34
CA ASP A 86 0.23 -4.88 18.70
C ASP A 86 -0.32 -5.74 17.54
N ARG A 87 -1.36 -5.26 16.85
CA ARG A 87 -1.89 -5.91 15.64
C ARG A 87 -0.87 -5.95 14.51
N ILE A 88 -0.13 -4.87 14.29
CA ILE A 88 0.95 -4.83 13.29
C ILE A 88 2.10 -5.76 13.68
N ALA A 89 2.45 -5.85 14.96
CA ALA A 89 3.48 -6.77 15.45
C ALA A 89 3.09 -8.24 15.22
N GLU A 90 1.81 -8.61 15.44
CA GLU A 90 1.28 -9.94 15.12
C GLU A 90 1.45 -10.26 13.63
N ILE A 91 1.05 -9.32 12.76
CA ILE A 91 1.16 -9.48 11.29
C ILE A 91 2.64 -9.56 10.87
N GLN A 92 3.49 -8.70 11.42
CA GLN A 92 4.92 -8.71 11.18
C GLN A 92 5.56 -10.05 11.59
N GLY A 93 5.16 -10.60 12.73
CA GLY A 93 5.60 -11.91 13.19
C GLY A 93 5.30 -13.02 12.18
N MET A 94 4.08 -13.05 11.63
CA MET A 94 3.68 -14.00 10.58
C MET A 94 4.50 -13.80 9.29
N VAL A 95 4.71 -12.55 8.87
CA VAL A 95 5.55 -12.22 7.70
C VAL A 95 6.99 -12.64 7.93
N ASN A 96 7.56 -12.36 9.13
CA ASN A 96 8.94 -12.66 9.47
C ASN A 96 9.22 -14.16 9.63
N ALA A 97 8.19 -14.94 9.95
CA ALA A 97 8.26 -16.41 9.96
C ALA A 97 8.21 -17.04 8.56
N SER A 98 8.11 -16.25 7.50
CA SER A 98 7.97 -16.68 6.11
C SER A 98 9.13 -16.15 5.24
N PRO A 99 9.27 -16.67 3.98
CA PRO A 99 10.23 -16.11 3.01
C PRO A 99 10.00 -14.64 2.63
N MET A 100 8.87 -14.04 3.01
CA MET A 100 8.56 -12.65 2.73
C MET A 100 9.33 -11.64 3.60
N LYS A 101 10.00 -12.05 4.68
CA LYS A 101 10.68 -11.18 5.66
C LYS A 101 11.51 -10.06 5.01
N GLY A 102 12.31 -10.38 4.01
CA GLY A 102 13.14 -9.40 3.30
C GLY A 102 12.41 -8.55 2.26
N GLN A 103 11.15 -8.85 1.96
CA GLN A 103 10.37 -8.26 0.89
C GLN A 103 9.25 -7.33 1.38
N VAL A 104 9.13 -7.17 2.70
CA VAL A 104 8.10 -6.34 3.33
C VAL A 104 8.75 -5.36 4.29
N GLN A 105 8.30 -4.12 4.26
CA GLN A 105 8.67 -3.07 5.19
C GLN A 105 7.44 -2.60 5.95
N PHE A 106 7.53 -2.54 7.27
CA PHE A 106 6.52 -1.96 8.15
C PHE A 106 6.96 -0.56 8.56
N ILE A 107 6.03 0.39 8.53
CA ILE A 107 6.31 1.80 8.85
C ILE A 107 5.21 2.34 9.75
N SER A 108 5.60 2.84 10.92
CA SER A 108 4.75 3.70 11.76
C SER A 108 5.15 5.14 11.52
N ILE A 109 4.19 6.03 11.31
CA ILE A 109 4.44 7.47 11.18
C ILE A 109 3.72 8.18 12.32
N THR A 110 4.45 9.01 13.09
CA THR A 110 3.79 9.79 14.14
C THR A 110 2.92 10.89 13.55
N SER A 111 1.74 11.08 14.13
CA SER A 111 0.90 12.26 13.90
C SER A 111 1.14 13.38 14.91
N ASP A 112 2.03 13.17 15.90
CA ASP A 112 2.36 14.11 16.97
C ASP A 112 3.88 14.26 17.15
N PRO A 113 4.60 14.77 16.14
CA PRO A 113 6.05 14.86 16.16
C PRO A 113 6.61 15.80 17.24
N ALA A 114 5.79 16.70 17.78
CA ALA A 114 6.18 17.58 18.86
C ALA A 114 6.43 16.83 20.19
N ASN A 115 5.66 15.78 20.45
CA ASN A 115 5.74 14.97 21.65
C ASN A 115 6.48 13.65 21.42
N ASP A 116 6.50 13.14 20.20
CA ASP A 116 7.16 11.88 19.83
C ASP A 116 8.60 12.14 19.37
N GLY A 117 9.46 12.50 20.34
CA GLY A 117 10.89 12.70 20.09
C GLY A 117 11.65 11.39 19.83
N PRO A 118 12.95 11.48 19.43
CA PRO A 118 13.75 10.32 19.03
C PRO A 118 13.82 9.18 20.05
N GLU A 119 13.84 9.50 21.34
CA GLU A 119 13.85 8.47 22.41
C GLU A 119 12.54 7.71 22.47
N VAL A 120 11.40 8.42 22.36
CA VAL A 120 10.06 7.83 22.32
C VAL A 120 9.94 6.90 21.12
N LEU A 121 10.38 7.34 19.95
CA LEU A 121 10.33 6.54 18.72
C LEU A 121 11.16 5.26 18.82
N ARG A 122 12.36 5.33 19.40
CA ARG A 122 13.21 4.14 19.60
C ARG A 122 12.61 3.15 20.60
N ALA A 123 11.97 3.65 21.63
CA ALA A 123 11.35 2.81 22.67
C ALA A 123 10.05 2.13 22.21
N TYR A 124 9.33 2.76 21.26
CA TYR A 124 7.99 2.32 20.86
C TYR A 124 7.97 0.89 20.29
N GLY A 125 8.86 0.58 19.37
CA GLY A 125 8.90 -0.74 18.74
C GLY A 125 9.06 -1.90 19.72
N PRO A 126 10.11 -1.90 20.56
CA PRO A 126 10.31 -2.93 21.58
C PRO A 126 9.15 -3.09 22.55
N VAL A 127 8.50 -2.00 22.96
CA VAL A 127 7.34 -2.04 23.86
C VAL A 127 6.16 -2.75 23.24
N HIS A 128 5.96 -2.63 21.92
CA HIS A 128 4.86 -3.25 21.17
C HIS A 128 5.27 -4.53 20.42
N GLY A 129 6.48 -5.06 20.65
CA GLY A 129 6.94 -6.28 20.00
C GLY A 129 7.21 -6.15 18.50
N LEU A 130 7.41 -4.93 18.00
CA LEU A 130 7.80 -4.66 16.61
C LEU A 130 9.29 -4.95 16.39
N ASP A 131 9.61 -5.75 15.39
CA ASP A 131 10.97 -6.16 15.05
C ASP A 131 11.63 -5.14 14.12
N ALA A 132 12.70 -4.49 14.60
CA ALA A 132 13.46 -3.49 13.84
C ALA A 132 14.11 -4.03 12.56
N VAL A 133 14.12 -5.33 12.33
CA VAL A 133 14.68 -5.92 11.10
C VAL A 133 13.98 -5.42 9.83
N ASN A 134 12.69 -5.16 9.89
CA ASN A 134 11.89 -4.62 8.81
C ASN A 134 10.75 -3.69 9.29
N TRP A 135 10.95 -3.08 10.45
CA TRP A 135 10.08 -2.03 10.95
C TRP A 135 10.88 -0.76 11.26
N MET A 136 10.27 0.39 11.07
CA MET A 136 10.79 1.69 11.49
C MET A 136 9.67 2.64 11.90
N PHE A 137 10.02 3.62 12.73
CA PHE A 137 9.16 4.72 13.07
C PHE A 137 9.67 6.00 12.43
N LEU A 138 8.77 6.78 11.81
CA LEU A 138 9.12 8.02 11.12
C LEU A 138 8.45 9.23 11.79
N THR A 139 9.17 10.34 11.73
CA THR A 139 8.75 11.66 12.20
C THR A 139 9.13 12.75 11.19
N THR A 140 8.82 14.00 11.48
CA THR A 140 9.25 15.15 10.67
C THR A 140 10.77 15.22 10.57
N ALA A 141 11.27 15.58 9.40
CA ALA A 141 12.70 15.87 9.22
C ALA A 141 13.05 17.25 9.84
N ALA A 142 14.32 17.45 10.15
CA ALA A 142 14.82 18.71 10.67
C ALA A 142 14.41 19.89 9.77
N GLY A 143 13.84 20.93 10.37
CA GLY A 143 13.35 22.12 9.67
C GLY A 143 11.97 22.00 9.01
N GLN A 144 11.35 20.85 9.06
CA GLN A 144 9.94 20.71 8.65
C GLN A 144 8.98 21.20 9.74
N SER A 145 7.78 21.61 9.30
CA SER A 145 6.68 21.94 10.22
C SER A 145 6.20 20.70 10.97
N GLU A 146 5.82 20.84 12.22
CA GLU A 146 5.15 19.80 13.03
C GLU A 146 3.87 19.27 12.38
N ASP A 147 3.24 20.06 11.50
CA ASP A 147 2.07 19.64 10.72
C ASP A 147 2.39 18.64 9.59
N THR A 148 3.65 18.44 9.24
CA THR A 148 4.04 17.68 8.03
C THR A 148 3.48 16.27 8.05
N THR A 149 3.64 15.55 9.15
CA THR A 149 3.14 14.17 9.26
C THR A 149 1.62 14.09 9.38
N ARG A 150 0.98 15.08 10.03
CA ARG A 150 -0.48 15.18 10.09
C ARG A 150 -1.07 15.45 8.71
N LYS A 151 -0.52 16.39 7.94
CA LYS A 151 -0.95 16.67 6.56
C LYS A 151 -0.75 15.45 5.66
N LEU A 152 0.33 14.70 5.87
CA LEU A 152 0.53 13.43 5.17
C LEU A 152 -0.56 12.43 5.52
N ALA A 153 -0.90 12.27 6.80
CA ALA A 153 -1.99 11.38 7.21
C ALA A 153 -3.35 11.81 6.62
N GLU A 154 -3.63 13.13 6.56
CA GLU A 154 -4.82 13.67 5.88
C GLU A 154 -4.83 13.31 4.39
N ALA A 155 -3.69 13.37 3.72
CA ALA A 155 -3.57 12.96 2.31
C ALA A 155 -3.79 11.44 2.11
N PHE A 156 -3.53 10.63 3.15
CA PHE A 156 -3.91 9.21 3.21
C PHE A 156 -5.36 8.98 3.65
N GLY A 157 -6.14 10.04 3.85
CA GLY A 157 -7.57 9.98 4.16
C GLY A 157 -7.91 9.95 5.65
N HIS A 158 -6.96 10.21 6.53
CA HIS A 158 -7.24 10.37 7.96
C HIS A 158 -7.88 11.74 8.25
N THR A 159 -8.68 11.80 9.30
CA THR A 159 -9.26 13.04 9.81
C THR A 159 -8.80 13.28 11.25
N PHE A 160 -8.73 14.53 11.66
CA PHE A 160 -8.28 14.92 12.97
C PHE A 160 -9.28 15.87 13.61
N THR A 161 -9.46 15.74 14.94
CA THR A 161 -10.12 16.77 15.75
C THR A 161 -9.08 17.42 16.63
N LYS A 162 -9.04 18.75 16.64
CA LYS A 162 -8.18 19.50 17.53
C LYS A 162 -8.79 19.46 18.95
N THR A 163 -7.97 19.07 19.91
CA THR A 163 -8.28 19.07 21.35
C THR A 163 -7.43 20.11 22.06
N GLU A 164 -7.65 20.32 23.37
CA GLU A 164 -6.75 21.17 24.17
C GLU A 164 -5.35 20.55 24.19
N GLY A 165 -4.42 21.16 23.43
CA GLY A 165 -2.99 20.80 23.40
C GLY A 165 -2.59 19.71 22.41
N ASN A 166 -3.53 19.05 21.70
CA ASN A 166 -3.18 17.97 20.78
C ASN A 166 -4.20 17.79 19.64
N TYR A 167 -3.95 16.80 18.76
CA TYR A 167 -4.87 16.37 17.72
C TYR A 167 -5.21 14.89 17.92
N GLN A 168 -6.52 14.60 17.95
CA GLN A 168 -7.01 13.23 17.97
C GLN A 168 -7.22 12.72 16.54
N VAL A 169 -6.52 11.66 16.15
CA VAL A 169 -6.72 11.00 14.87
C VAL A 169 -8.01 10.18 14.91
N HIS A 170 -8.81 10.29 13.85
CA HIS A 170 -10.00 9.48 13.67
C HIS A 170 -9.75 8.35 12.67
N GLY A 171 -10.15 7.17 13.09
CA GLY A 171 -10.01 5.96 12.28
C GLY A 171 -8.64 5.29 12.42
N VAL A 172 -8.69 3.98 12.52
CA VAL A 172 -7.51 3.11 12.49
C VAL A 172 -7.46 2.54 11.08
N VAL A 173 -6.40 2.82 10.34
CA VAL A 173 -6.23 2.33 8.97
C VAL A 173 -4.79 1.84 8.78
N THR A 174 -4.67 0.63 8.23
CA THR A 174 -3.42 0.09 7.73
C THR A 174 -3.40 0.22 6.22
N HIS A 175 -2.46 0.99 5.69
CA HIS A 175 -2.27 1.22 4.26
C HIS A 175 -1.27 0.22 3.69
N VAL A 176 -1.53 -0.27 2.49
CA VAL A 176 -0.65 -1.21 1.80
C VAL A 176 -0.23 -0.64 0.46
N VAL A 177 1.09 -0.51 0.28
CA VAL A 177 1.72 -0.06 -0.97
C VAL A 177 2.47 -1.24 -1.57
N ASP A 178 2.34 -1.45 -2.86
CA ASP A 178 2.99 -2.57 -3.55
C ASP A 178 4.47 -2.30 -3.87
N ARG A 179 5.12 -3.27 -4.47
CA ARG A 179 6.55 -3.25 -4.84
C ARG A 179 6.89 -2.20 -5.90
N GLN A 180 5.90 -1.71 -6.64
CA GLN A 180 6.03 -0.63 -7.63
C GLN A 180 5.89 0.74 -7.01
N GLY A 181 5.33 0.80 -5.81
CA GLY A 181 5.03 2.02 -5.09
C GLY A 181 3.59 2.48 -5.25
N HIS A 182 2.65 1.66 -5.75
CA HIS A 182 1.23 1.99 -5.83
C HIS A 182 0.51 1.68 -4.52
N TRP A 183 -0.31 2.57 -4.06
CA TRP A 183 -1.19 2.37 -2.92
C TRP A 183 -2.37 1.47 -3.33
N ARG A 184 -2.31 0.22 -2.86
CA ARG A 184 -3.18 -0.85 -3.32
C ARG A 184 -4.39 -1.08 -2.43
N ALA A 185 -4.26 -0.88 -1.14
CA ALA A 185 -5.35 -1.20 -0.23
C ALA A 185 -5.30 -0.44 1.09
N ASN A 186 -6.47 -0.38 1.74
CA ASN A 186 -6.64 -0.05 3.14
C ASN A 186 -7.30 -1.22 3.86
N PHE A 187 -6.82 -1.50 5.07
CA PHE A 187 -7.49 -2.35 6.05
C PHE A 187 -7.96 -1.46 7.21
N HIS A 188 -9.29 -1.39 7.40
CA HIS A 188 -9.91 -0.47 8.34
C HIS A 188 -10.13 -1.10 9.72
N GLY A 189 -9.87 -0.34 10.77
CA GLY A 189 -10.07 -0.75 12.16
C GLY A 189 -9.11 -1.84 12.61
N LEU A 190 -9.47 -2.50 13.73
CA LEU A 190 -8.68 -3.56 14.35
C LEU A 190 -9.31 -4.96 14.20
N LYS A 191 -10.49 -5.04 13.60
CA LYS A 191 -11.28 -6.28 13.54
C LYS A 191 -11.04 -7.13 12.28
N PHE A 192 -10.24 -6.64 11.34
CA PHE A 192 -9.84 -7.48 10.20
C PHE A 192 -9.00 -8.68 10.67
N ALA A 193 -9.09 -9.78 9.97
CA ALA A 193 -8.28 -10.95 10.31
C ALA A 193 -6.81 -10.74 9.90
N PRO A 194 -5.82 -10.85 10.82
CA PRO A 194 -4.40 -10.67 10.50
C PRO A 194 -3.93 -11.51 9.32
N VAL A 195 -4.38 -12.76 9.26
CA VAL A 195 -4.05 -13.69 8.17
C VAL A 195 -4.50 -13.18 6.80
N ASN A 196 -5.61 -12.41 6.72
CA ASN A 196 -6.07 -11.84 5.46
C ASN A 196 -5.10 -10.76 4.94
N LEU A 197 -4.57 -9.90 5.83
CA LEU A 197 -3.53 -8.95 5.43
C LEU A 197 -2.24 -9.66 5.03
N VAL A 198 -1.83 -10.71 5.75
CA VAL A 198 -0.65 -11.52 5.38
C VAL A 198 -0.84 -12.19 4.02
N LEU A 199 -2.02 -12.74 3.72
CA LEU A 199 -2.33 -13.33 2.42
C LEU A 199 -2.33 -12.27 1.30
N TYR A 200 -2.82 -11.07 1.58
CA TYR A 200 -2.79 -9.96 0.62
C TYR A 200 -1.36 -9.52 0.32
N ILE A 201 -0.53 -9.35 1.37
CA ILE A 201 0.90 -9.05 1.24
C ILE A 201 1.60 -10.14 0.41
N ASN A 202 1.32 -11.42 0.68
CA ASN A 202 1.88 -12.54 -0.08
C ASN A 202 1.50 -12.46 -1.57
N GLY A 203 0.25 -12.14 -1.87
CA GLY A 203 -0.21 -11.91 -3.24
C GLY A 203 0.61 -10.82 -3.92
N LEU A 204 0.77 -9.65 -3.29
CA LEU A 204 1.53 -8.52 -3.83
C LEU A 204 3.03 -8.83 -4.02
N VAL A 205 3.63 -9.58 -3.08
CA VAL A 205 5.03 -10.02 -3.19
C VAL A 205 5.21 -10.90 -4.43
N ASN A 206 4.24 -11.76 -4.75
CA ASN A 206 4.33 -12.75 -5.82
C ASN A 206 3.76 -12.28 -7.17
N GLU A 207 3.02 -11.18 -7.24
CA GLU A 207 2.46 -10.64 -8.50
C GLU A 207 3.52 -10.47 -9.59
N HIS A 208 4.76 -10.11 -9.25
CA HIS A 208 5.88 -9.92 -10.17
C HIS A 208 6.56 -11.20 -10.61
N GLN A 209 6.33 -12.31 -9.90
CA GLN A 209 6.87 -13.61 -10.25
C GLN A 209 5.95 -14.35 -11.26
N ALA A 210 4.72 -13.89 -11.43
CA ALA A 210 3.86 -14.40 -12.48
C ALA A 210 4.45 -13.99 -13.84
N LYS A 211 5.11 -14.94 -14.54
CA LYS A 211 5.48 -14.76 -15.94
C LYS A 211 4.24 -14.28 -16.70
N PRO A 212 4.37 -13.25 -17.58
CA PRO A 212 3.26 -12.91 -18.46
C PRO A 212 2.78 -14.19 -19.14
N ALA A 213 1.47 -14.42 -19.10
CA ALA A 213 0.88 -15.56 -19.76
C ALA A 213 1.44 -15.60 -21.20
N PRO A 214 1.88 -16.77 -21.72
CA PRO A 214 2.41 -16.86 -23.07
C PRO A 214 1.37 -16.22 -23.99
N GLN A 215 1.77 -15.17 -24.70
CA GLN A 215 0.92 -14.56 -25.71
C GLN A 215 0.62 -15.66 -26.71
N THR A 216 -0.54 -16.26 -26.62
CA THR A 216 -1.00 -17.20 -27.66
C THR A 216 -1.08 -16.37 -28.91
N LYS A 217 -0.11 -16.61 -29.84
CA LYS A 217 -0.15 -16.00 -31.18
C LYS A 217 -1.55 -16.19 -31.69
N ARG A 218 -2.27 -15.11 -31.92
CA ARG A 218 -3.64 -15.18 -32.42
C ARG A 218 -3.59 -15.85 -33.78
N TRP A 219 -4.56 -16.64 -34.11
CA TRP A 219 -4.57 -17.44 -35.36
C TRP A 219 -4.32 -16.60 -36.64
N TRP A 220 -4.65 -15.31 -36.60
CA TRP A 220 -4.35 -14.41 -37.72
C TRP A 220 -2.88 -13.95 -37.78
N ASP A 221 -2.08 -14.06 -36.74
CA ASP A 221 -0.64 -13.81 -36.82
C ASP A 221 0.04 -14.95 -37.55
N LYS A 222 -0.51 -16.18 -37.43
CA LYS A 222 -0.08 -17.33 -38.26
C LYS A 222 -0.44 -17.19 -39.73
N LEU A 223 -1.53 -16.49 -40.07
CA LEU A 223 -1.90 -16.20 -41.43
C LEU A 223 -1.01 -15.18 -42.12
N ARG A 224 -0.49 -14.18 -41.35
CA ARG A 224 0.45 -13.18 -41.88
C ARG A 224 1.83 -13.77 -42.24
N GLU A 225 2.23 -14.88 -41.64
CA GLU A 225 3.48 -15.56 -41.94
C GLU A 225 3.39 -16.44 -43.20
N LEU A 226 2.18 -16.61 -43.78
CA LEU A 226 1.94 -17.44 -44.96
C LEU A 226 1.76 -16.63 -46.26
N PHE A 227 1.79 -15.28 -46.20
CA PHE A 227 1.71 -14.34 -47.31
C PHE A 227 2.79 -13.28 -47.20
#